data_7676b971db5fc6c7126b3adfa2174587
#
_entry.id   7676b971db5fc6c7126b3adfa2174587
#
_cell.length_a   1.000
_cell.length_b   1.000
_cell.length_c   1.000
_cell.angle_alpha   90.00
_cell.angle_beta   90.00
_cell.angle_gamma   90.00
#
_symmetry.space_group_name_H-M   'P 1'
#
loop_
_entity.id
_entity.type
_entity.pdbx_description
1 polymer ?
#
loop_
_entity_poly.entity_id
_entity_poly.type
_entity_poly.pdbx_seq_one_letter_code
_entity_poly.pdbx_strand_id
1 'polypeptide(L)'
;MSAASSKEETVDINSKEVLISSDEIKKRVEELGRQISADYQGRELHLVGVLNGAFIFLADLARQLSIPCQICFLQASSYKDKKVSSGEVTLMHNLDLSRKEVLVVEDIVDTGLTLKYILEDLLQQNPESLEICAL
;
A
#
# COMPACT_ATOMS: atom_id res chain seq x y z
N MET A 1 -19.37 -14.95 -6.13
CA MET A 1 -18.11 -15.44 -6.62
C MET A 1 -18.15 -16.89 -6.87
N SER A 2 -17.91 -17.24 -8.05
CA SER A 2 -17.99 -18.63 -8.44
C SER A 2 -16.63 -19.22 -8.62
N ALA A 3 -16.46 -20.41 -8.18
CA ALA A 3 -15.22 -21.13 -8.34
C ALA A 3 -15.35 -22.22 -9.39
N ALA A 4 -16.17 -22.00 -10.36
CA ALA A 4 -16.40 -23.02 -11.37
C ALA A 4 -15.09 -23.34 -12.05
N SER A 5 -14.81 -24.60 -12.20
CA SER A 5 -13.61 -25.03 -12.86
C SER A 5 -13.76 -24.84 -14.35
N SER A 6 -12.72 -24.42 -14.97
CA SER A 6 -12.68 -24.28 -16.40
C SER A 6 -11.53 -25.06 -16.94
N LYS A 7 -11.73 -25.70 -18.04
CA LYS A 7 -10.67 -26.40 -18.70
C LYS A 7 -9.97 -25.58 -19.73
N GLU A 8 -10.45 -24.38 -19.90
CA GLU A 8 -9.87 -23.51 -20.88
C GLU A 8 -8.62 -22.90 -20.37
N GLU A 9 -7.70 -22.70 -21.25
CA GLU A 9 -6.47 -22.05 -20.89
C GLU A 9 -6.65 -20.56 -20.76
N THR A 10 -7.62 -20.01 -21.48
CA THR A 10 -7.87 -18.60 -21.41
C THR A 10 -8.48 -18.27 -20.07
N VAL A 11 -8.13 -17.13 -19.55
CA VAL A 11 -8.68 -16.69 -18.28
C VAL A 11 -10.13 -16.29 -18.49
N ASP A 12 -10.98 -16.93 -17.76
CA ASP A 12 -12.40 -16.60 -17.73
C ASP A 12 -12.68 -16.13 -16.33
N ILE A 13 -13.01 -14.86 -16.19
CA ILE A 13 -13.22 -14.26 -14.88
C ILE A 13 -14.28 -15.01 -14.09
N ASN A 14 -15.29 -15.49 -14.77
CA ASN A 14 -16.38 -16.16 -14.09
C ASN A 14 -16.04 -17.54 -13.59
N SER A 15 -14.95 -18.11 -14.09
CA SER A 15 -14.56 -19.45 -13.69
C SER A 15 -13.28 -19.45 -12.86
N LYS A 16 -12.78 -18.30 -12.49
CA LYS A 16 -11.59 -18.22 -11.66
C LYS A 16 -11.84 -18.79 -10.29
N GLU A 17 -10.86 -19.48 -9.81
CA GLU A 17 -10.87 -19.96 -8.45
C GLU A 17 -10.57 -18.81 -7.51
N VAL A 18 -11.30 -18.76 -6.40
CA VAL A 18 -11.07 -17.72 -5.39
C VAL A 18 -10.09 -18.28 -4.37
N LEU A 19 -8.87 -17.75 -4.36
CA LEU A 19 -7.85 -18.20 -3.43
C LEU A 19 -8.02 -17.56 -2.07
N ILE A 20 -8.42 -16.29 -2.04
CA ILE A 20 -8.64 -15.55 -0.82
C ILE A 20 -9.99 -14.86 -0.94
N SER A 21 -10.86 -15.12 -0.01
CA SER A 21 -12.20 -14.55 -0.05
C SER A 21 -12.18 -13.07 0.37
N SER A 22 -13.23 -12.36 -0.01
CA SER A 22 -13.36 -10.97 0.42
C SER A 22 -13.54 -10.87 1.92
N ASP A 23 -14.14 -11.88 2.54
CA ASP A 23 -14.30 -11.89 3.99
C ASP A 23 -12.96 -12.05 4.69
N GLU A 24 -12.08 -12.87 4.13
CA GLU A 24 -10.74 -13.02 4.68
C GLU A 24 -9.94 -11.72 4.56
N ILE A 25 -10.07 -11.03 3.44
CA ILE A 25 -9.39 -9.75 3.25
C ILE A 25 -9.91 -8.74 4.25
N LYS A 26 -11.23 -8.67 4.42
CA LYS A 26 -11.83 -7.74 5.36
C LYS A 26 -11.34 -8.01 6.78
N LYS A 27 -11.31 -9.28 7.16
CA LYS A 27 -10.84 -9.64 8.49
C LYS A 27 -9.39 -9.24 8.69
N ARG A 28 -8.55 -9.45 7.67
CA ARG A 28 -7.15 -9.09 7.76
C ARG A 28 -6.97 -7.58 7.90
N VAL A 29 -7.75 -6.80 7.17
CA VAL A 29 -7.69 -5.36 7.27
C VAL A 29 -8.10 -4.90 8.68
N GLU A 30 -9.11 -5.55 9.25
CA GLU A 30 -9.51 -5.23 10.62
C GLU A 30 -8.39 -5.55 11.62
N GLU A 31 -7.71 -6.68 11.43
CA GLU A 31 -6.59 -7.05 12.29
C GLU A 31 -5.46 -6.05 12.18
N LEU A 32 -5.14 -5.64 10.96
CA LEU A 32 -4.09 -4.66 10.74
C LEU A 32 -4.46 -3.33 11.39
N GLY A 33 -5.72 -2.93 11.26
CA GLY A 33 -6.17 -1.69 11.89
C GLY A 33 -6.00 -1.71 13.39
N ARG A 34 -6.33 -2.81 14.03
CA ARG A 34 -6.15 -2.95 15.47
C ARG A 34 -4.68 -2.91 15.85
N GLN A 35 -3.85 -3.61 15.11
CA GLN A 35 -2.43 -3.67 15.40
C GLN A 35 -1.78 -2.30 15.24
N ILE A 36 -2.10 -1.62 14.16
CA ILE A 36 -1.54 -0.29 13.89
C ILE A 36 -2.00 0.69 14.96
N SER A 37 -3.27 0.64 15.32
CA SER A 37 -3.79 1.53 16.36
C SER A 37 -3.08 1.33 17.67
N ALA A 38 -2.75 0.09 18.01
CA ALA A 38 -2.04 -0.20 19.24
C ALA A 38 -0.58 0.27 19.15
N ASP A 39 0.05 0.03 18.02
CA ASP A 39 1.47 0.37 17.83
C ASP A 39 1.72 1.87 17.87
N TYR A 40 0.76 2.65 17.42
CA TYR A 40 0.92 4.10 17.34
C TYR A 40 0.04 4.84 18.33
N GLN A 41 -0.33 4.16 19.39
CA GLN A 41 -1.16 4.76 20.44
C GLN A 41 -0.51 6.03 20.97
N GLY A 42 -1.29 7.12 21.04
CA GLY A 42 -0.80 8.39 21.55
C GLY A 42 -0.01 9.21 20.55
N ARG A 43 0.07 8.77 19.29
CA ARG A 43 0.82 9.48 18.26
C ARG A 43 -0.09 9.72 17.07
N GLU A 44 0.20 10.78 16.32
CA GLU A 44 -0.53 11.04 15.08
C GLU A 44 0.20 10.34 13.94
N LEU A 45 -0.54 9.56 13.18
CA LEU A 45 0.03 8.73 12.13
C LEU A 45 -0.23 9.37 10.77
N HIS A 46 0.79 9.37 9.93
CA HIS A 46 0.68 9.81 8.54
C HIS A 46 0.69 8.59 7.65
N LEU A 47 -0.45 8.29 7.06
CA LEU A 47 -0.58 7.19 6.11
C LEU A 47 -0.27 7.72 4.73
N VAL A 48 0.70 7.11 4.08
CA VAL A 48 1.10 7.51 2.73
C VAL A 48 0.75 6.39 1.79
N GLY A 49 -0.26 6.61 0.98
CA GLY A 49 -0.70 5.62 0.01
C GLY A 49 0.02 5.78 -1.31
N VAL A 50 0.40 4.68 -1.91
CA VAL A 50 1.07 4.68 -3.19
C VAL A 50 0.02 4.49 -4.28
N LEU A 51 -0.21 5.54 -5.05
CA LEU A 51 -1.20 5.49 -6.12
C LEU A 51 -0.66 4.66 -7.27
N ASN A 52 -1.52 3.96 -7.99
CA ASN A 52 -2.98 3.93 -7.81
C ASN A 52 -3.43 2.73 -6.99
N GLY A 53 -2.58 1.71 -6.87
CA GLY A 53 -3.01 0.43 -6.37
C GLY A 53 -3.48 0.44 -4.93
N ALA A 54 -2.84 1.26 -4.10
CA ALA A 54 -3.13 1.22 -2.67
C ALA A 54 -4.39 1.97 -2.27
N PHE A 55 -5.06 2.62 -3.22
CA PHE A 55 -6.14 3.54 -2.92
C PHE A 55 -7.26 2.88 -2.09
N ILE A 56 -7.75 1.75 -2.53
CA ILE A 56 -8.89 1.09 -1.86
C ILE A 56 -8.46 0.48 -0.54
N PHE A 57 -7.31 -0.18 -0.53
CA PHE A 57 -6.80 -0.77 0.70
C PHE A 57 -6.58 0.31 1.77
N LEU A 58 -6.01 1.43 1.37
CA LEU A 58 -5.78 2.52 2.30
C LEU A 58 -7.09 3.04 2.89
N ALA A 59 -8.11 3.21 2.04
CA ALA A 59 -9.39 3.67 2.51
C ALA A 59 -9.99 2.71 3.53
N ASP A 60 -9.94 1.43 3.23
CA ASP A 60 -10.48 0.42 4.12
C ASP A 60 -9.70 0.38 5.44
N LEU A 61 -8.38 0.46 5.36
CA LEU A 61 -7.54 0.44 6.54
C LEU A 61 -7.78 1.66 7.41
N ALA A 62 -7.87 2.82 6.80
CA ALA A 62 -8.05 4.07 7.55
C ALA A 62 -9.32 4.03 8.40
N ARG A 63 -10.37 3.40 7.87
CA ARG A 63 -11.62 3.31 8.62
C ARG A 63 -11.52 2.37 9.82
N GLN A 64 -10.50 1.55 9.89
CA GLN A 64 -10.30 0.63 11.02
C GLN A 64 -9.40 1.21 12.10
N LEU A 65 -8.81 2.37 11.87
CA LEU A 65 -7.92 2.97 12.86
C LEU A 65 -8.70 3.72 13.91
N SER A 66 -8.28 3.58 15.16
CA SER A 66 -8.89 4.29 16.29
C SER A 66 -7.98 5.39 16.82
N ILE A 67 -6.96 5.76 16.06
CA ILE A 67 -6.03 6.83 16.41
C ILE A 67 -6.14 7.94 15.37
N PRO A 68 -5.70 9.16 15.71
CA PRO A 68 -5.70 10.22 14.71
C PRO A 68 -4.73 9.90 13.59
N CYS A 69 -5.16 10.14 12.36
CA CYS A 69 -4.28 9.91 11.23
C CYS A 69 -4.54 10.94 10.15
N GLN A 70 -3.47 11.22 9.40
CA GLN A 70 -3.53 12.03 8.20
C GLN A 70 -3.33 11.10 7.03
N ILE A 71 -4.04 11.34 5.94
CA ILE A 71 -3.92 10.52 4.75
C ILE A 71 -3.33 11.37 3.65
N CYS A 72 -2.29 10.87 3.02
CA CYS A 72 -1.69 11.53 1.89
C CYS A 72 -1.26 10.48 0.87
N PHE A 73 -0.93 10.93 -0.31
CA PHE A 73 -0.65 10.04 -1.42
C PHE A 73 0.61 10.48 -2.13
N LEU A 74 1.28 9.53 -2.71
CA LEU A 74 2.33 9.80 -3.66
C LEU A 74 2.11 8.95 -4.88
N GLN A 75 2.66 9.38 -5.98
CA GLN A 75 2.56 8.66 -7.23
C GLN A 75 3.96 8.22 -7.63
N ALA A 76 4.07 6.96 -7.99
CA ALA A 76 5.33 6.40 -8.41
C ALA A 76 5.15 5.80 -9.78
N SER A 77 6.07 6.09 -10.68
CA SER A 77 6.05 5.49 -12.01
C SER A 77 7.46 5.08 -12.36
N SER A 78 7.55 4.00 -13.11
CA SER A 78 8.85 3.50 -13.52
C SER A 78 8.96 3.63 -15.03
N TYR A 79 10.20 3.70 -15.48
CA TYR A 79 10.48 3.83 -16.89
C TYR A 79 10.75 2.49 -17.56
N LYS A 80 10.41 1.42 -16.91
CA LYS A 80 10.75 0.10 -17.45
C LYS A 80 10.07 -0.17 -18.79
N ASP A 81 8.97 0.51 -19.05
CA ASP A 81 8.26 0.33 -20.33
C ASP A 81 8.77 1.25 -21.40
N LYS A 82 9.77 2.06 -21.12
CA LYS A 82 10.33 2.99 -22.07
C LYS A 82 11.63 2.47 -22.59
N LYS A 83 12.11 3.12 -23.65
CA LYS A 83 13.38 2.71 -24.24
C LYS A 83 14.51 2.84 -23.25
N VAL A 84 14.42 3.84 -22.40
CA VAL A 84 15.43 4.02 -21.37
C VAL A 84 15.17 2.98 -20.31
N SER A 85 16.04 2.02 -20.21
CA SER A 85 15.83 0.91 -19.31
C SER A 85 16.63 1.06 -18.04
N SER A 86 16.67 2.24 -17.50
CA SER A 86 17.44 2.49 -16.29
C SER A 86 16.80 1.87 -15.06
N GLY A 87 15.54 1.52 -15.14
CA GLY A 87 14.82 1.04 -13.97
C GLY A 87 14.53 2.14 -12.98
N GLU A 88 14.68 3.36 -13.38
CA GLU A 88 14.43 4.49 -12.50
C GLU A 88 12.96 4.61 -12.17
N VAL A 89 12.69 5.07 -10.96
CA VAL A 89 11.36 5.35 -10.48
C VAL A 89 11.24 6.84 -10.24
N THR A 90 10.22 7.43 -10.83
CA THR A 90 9.92 8.83 -10.61
C THR A 90 8.83 8.94 -9.56
N LEU A 91 9.09 9.72 -8.52
CA LEU A 91 8.12 9.95 -7.47
C LEU A 91 7.56 11.35 -7.61
N MET A 92 6.24 11.45 -7.49
CA MET A 92 5.54 12.72 -7.60
C MET A 92 4.78 12.97 -6.32
N HIS A 93 5.27 13.92 -5.54
CA HIS A 93 4.55 14.37 -4.35
C HIS A 93 5.20 15.66 -3.86
N ASN A 94 4.48 16.35 -3.00
CA ASN A 94 5.00 17.53 -2.32
C ASN A 94 4.78 17.40 -0.81
N LEU A 95 4.94 16.19 -0.32
CA LEU A 95 4.69 15.89 1.08
C LEU A 95 5.83 16.39 1.95
N ASP A 96 5.50 16.90 3.11
CA ASP A 96 6.47 17.24 4.14
C ASP A 96 6.23 16.32 5.31
N LEU A 97 7.09 15.32 5.43
CA LEU A 97 6.96 14.28 6.43
C LEU A 97 8.04 14.38 7.49
N SER A 98 8.69 15.53 7.59
CA SER A 98 9.73 15.75 8.60
C SER A 98 9.16 15.53 9.99
N ARG A 99 9.82 14.69 10.77
CA ARG A 99 9.45 14.42 12.15
C ARG A 99 8.06 13.85 12.32
N LYS A 100 7.53 13.23 11.27
CA LYS A 100 6.22 12.60 11.32
C LYS A 100 6.36 11.10 11.49
N GLU A 101 5.36 10.49 12.11
CA GLU A 101 5.26 9.03 12.13
C GLU A 101 4.63 8.63 10.81
N VAL A 102 5.36 7.91 9.99
CA VAL A 102 4.96 7.64 8.61
C VAL A 102 4.77 6.13 8.39
N LEU A 103 3.63 5.78 7.87
CA LEU A 103 3.34 4.40 7.47
C LEU A 103 2.99 4.41 5.99
N VAL A 104 3.85 3.79 5.20
CA VAL A 104 3.62 3.66 3.76
C VAL A 104 2.70 2.47 3.54
N VAL A 105 1.62 2.71 2.82
CA VAL A 105 0.61 1.68 2.58
C VAL A 105 0.65 1.27 1.12
N GLU A 106 0.85 -0.03 0.90
CA GLU A 106 0.94 -0.61 -0.42
C GLU A 106 0.11 -1.88 -0.44
N ASP A 107 -0.65 -2.10 -1.51
CA ASP A 107 -1.51 -3.28 -1.56
C ASP A 107 -0.73 -4.54 -1.91
N ILE A 108 0.16 -4.46 -2.88
CA ILE A 108 0.96 -5.60 -3.32
C ILE A 108 2.40 -5.16 -3.47
N VAL A 109 3.31 -5.89 -2.85
CA VAL A 109 4.74 -5.67 -3.05
C VAL A 109 5.22 -6.74 -4.01
N ASP A 110 5.46 -6.35 -5.25
CA ASP A 110 5.87 -7.29 -6.30
C ASP A 110 7.36 -7.57 -6.20
N THR A 111 8.17 -6.67 -6.74
CA THR A 111 9.62 -6.86 -6.68
C THR A 111 10.27 -6.11 -5.54
N GLY A 112 9.57 -5.15 -4.99
CA GLY A 112 10.12 -4.30 -3.94
C GLY A 112 10.97 -3.15 -4.45
N LEU A 113 11.22 -3.08 -5.75
CA LEU A 113 12.08 -2.06 -6.29
C LEU A 113 11.47 -0.66 -6.15
N THR A 114 10.22 -0.52 -6.54
CA THR A 114 9.53 0.75 -6.41
C THR A 114 9.46 1.19 -4.95
N LEU A 115 9.17 0.24 -4.08
CA LEU A 115 9.07 0.53 -2.66
C LEU A 115 10.41 0.98 -2.10
N LYS A 116 11.49 0.39 -2.57
CA LYS A 116 12.83 0.80 -2.14
C LYS A 116 13.08 2.27 -2.47
N TYR A 117 12.75 2.68 -3.69
CA TYR A 117 12.93 4.08 -4.09
C TYR A 117 12.06 5.01 -3.25
N ILE A 118 10.83 4.59 -2.97
CA ILE A 118 9.94 5.39 -2.14
C ILE A 118 10.52 5.58 -0.75
N LEU A 119 10.98 4.50 -0.15
CA LEU A 119 11.53 4.58 1.19
C LEU A 119 12.77 5.44 1.24
N GLU A 120 13.64 5.31 0.24
CA GLU A 120 14.85 6.13 0.19
C GLU A 120 14.52 7.61 0.07
N ASP A 121 13.52 7.93 -0.76
CA ASP A 121 13.10 9.31 -0.91
C ASP A 121 12.53 9.87 0.38
N LEU A 122 11.66 9.11 1.02
CA LEU A 122 11.01 9.60 2.24
C LEU A 122 11.97 9.68 3.42
N LEU A 123 12.95 8.77 3.48
CA LEU A 123 13.94 8.82 4.55
C LEU A 123 14.75 10.10 4.53
N GLN A 124 14.92 10.71 3.37
CA GLN A 124 15.67 11.96 3.27
C GLN A 124 14.97 13.11 3.97
N GLN A 125 13.70 12.98 4.27
CA GLN A 125 12.97 14.01 4.98
C GLN A 125 13.08 13.91 6.50
N ASN A 126 13.77 12.90 6.99
CA ASN A 126 13.96 12.68 8.43
C ASN A 126 12.63 12.53 9.17
N PRO A 127 11.81 11.54 8.78
CA PRO A 127 10.59 11.26 9.54
C PRO A 127 10.94 10.72 10.92
N GLU A 128 10.02 10.85 11.85
CA GLU A 128 10.22 10.29 13.17
C GLU A 128 10.26 8.77 13.11
N SER A 129 9.44 8.18 12.27
CA SER A 129 9.48 6.75 12.01
C SER A 129 8.99 6.51 10.59
N LEU A 130 9.40 5.41 10.01
CA LEU A 130 9.01 5.05 8.66
C LEU A 130 8.85 3.54 8.58
N GLU A 131 7.61 3.10 8.42
CA GLU A 131 7.27 1.70 8.35
C GLU A 131 6.43 1.43 7.13
N ILE A 132 6.22 0.16 6.83
CA ILE A 132 5.45 -0.26 5.67
C ILE A 132 4.32 -1.15 6.13
N CYS A 133 3.15 -0.98 5.52
CA CYS A 133 2.03 -1.87 5.70
C CYS A 133 1.61 -2.39 4.35
N ALA A 134 1.62 -3.70 4.19
CA ALA A 134 1.16 -4.34 2.97
C ALA A 134 0.16 -5.43 3.34
N LEU A 135 -0.81 -5.61 2.45
CA LEU A 135 -1.88 -6.58 2.69
C LEU A 135 -1.40 -8.01 2.54
#